data_9f96022daba1105cdc84507ce66535bc
#
_entry.id   9f96022daba1105cdc84507ce66535bc
#
_cell.length_a   1.000
_cell.length_b   1.000
_cell.length_c   1.000
_cell.angle_alpha   90.00
_cell.angle_beta   90.00
_cell.angle_gamma   90.00
#
_symmetry.space_group_name_H-M   'P 1'
#
loop_
_entity.id
_entity.type
_entity.pdbx_description
1 polymer ?
#
loop_
_entity_poly.entity_id
_entity_poly.type
_entity_poly.pdbx_seq_one_letter_code
_entity_poly.pdbx_strand_id
1 'polypeptide(L)'
;MMPLSQSHLSHLDTCPRKYQYVFLDALLGPSTYEQHLTTQWGSQFHLLMQQQALDLPVGVLSQVNTGMSNSLAALEKAAPEVFSYLPESQVPNSQTEPSSQHGSVSFSQSEHRRTLEFNGFLLTVVYDLLVTSPSGISNQPCEHPIKGQIFDWKTHQHPPKREWLQKDWQTRLYLYVLCETSDLSPEQIAMTYWFVRVGDQPDTPLIETVPLETSQISELQPDLSQPSCYRFSYTMTQHEQTRTDLRRLTHCLTEMMETSDFPKVDIKKGYCDRCPFNVRCDRVASSQIRPEGNGQDPAKIIKAVRQLTAETVDEIPF
;
A
#
# COMPACT_ATOMS: atom_id res chain seq x y z
N MET A 1 2.28 -7.26 -23.96
CA MET A 1 1.74 -7.96 -22.77
C MET A 1 1.31 -6.90 -21.77
N MET A 2 0.09 -6.96 -21.23
CA MET A 2 -0.47 -5.97 -20.32
C MET A 2 0.06 -6.21 -18.90
N PRO A 3 0.58 -5.18 -18.19
CA PRO A 3 1.03 -5.33 -16.81
C PRO A 3 -0.15 -5.38 -15.83
N LEU A 4 -0.07 -6.29 -14.85
CA LEU A 4 -1.02 -6.39 -13.73
C LEU A 4 -0.26 -6.30 -12.41
N SER A 5 -0.58 -5.29 -11.60
CA SER A 5 -0.12 -5.12 -10.22
C SER A 5 -1.20 -5.55 -9.23
N GLN A 6 -0.87 -5.55 -7.93
CA GLN A 6 -1.84 -5.79 -6.86
C GLN A 6 -3.07 -4.86 -6.96
N SER A 7 -2.88 -3.60 -7.36
CA SER A 7 -3.98 -2.64 -7.51
C SER A 7 -4.94 -3.03 -8.63
N HIS A 8 -4.40 -3.51 -9.77
CA HIS A 8 -5.21 -4.04 -10.87
C HIS A 8 -6.06 -5.23 -10.42
N LEU A 9 -5.44 -6.21 -9.75
CA LEU A 9 -6.13 -7.41 -9.26
C LEU A 9 -7.19 -7.08 -8.21
N SER A 10 -6.87 -6.18 -7.26
CA SER A 10 -7.80 -5.75 -6.22
C SER A 10 -9.04 -5.07 -6.80
N HIS A 11 -8.88 -4.20 -7.79
CA HIS A 11 -10.01 -3.55 -8.45
C HIS A 11 -10.85 -4.54 -9.27
N LEU A 12 -10.18 -5.43 -10.02
CA LEU A 12 -10.83 -6.43 -10.84
C LEU A 12 -11.67 -7.40 -10.00
N ASP A 13 -11.11 -7.91 -8.91
CA ASP A 13 -11.77 -8.84 -7.99
C ASP A 13 -12.93 -8.19 -7.22
N THR A 14 -12.80 -6.89 -6.90
CA THR A 14 -13.87 -6.13 -6.25
C THR A 14 -15.01 -5.79 -7.20
N CYS A 15 -14.70 -5.23 -8.36
CA CYS A 15 -15.70 -4.81 -9.35
C CYS A 15 -15.06 -4.60 -10.73
N PRO A 16 -15.35 -5.48 -11.72
CA PRO A 16 -14.82 -5.33 -13.08
C PRO A 16 -15.10 -3.96 -13.71
N ARG A 17 -16.29 -3.38 -13.49
CA ARG A 17 -16.62 -2.03 -13.98
C ARG A 17 -15.72 -0.96 -13.39
N LYS A 18 -15.34 -1.08 -12.10
CA LYS A 18 -14.38 -0.16 -11.47
C LYS A 18 -12.99 -0.32 -12.07
N TYR A 19 -12.57 -1.56 -12.34
CA TYR A 19 -11.32 -1.84 -13.06
C TYR A 19 -11.29 -1.13 -14.41
N GLN A 20 -12.35 -1.28 -15.21
CA GLN A 20 -12.47 -0.59 -16.49
C GLN A 20 -12.29 0.92 -16.35
N TYR A 21 -13.06 1.55 -15.45
CA TYR A 21 -13.00 3.01 -15.27
C TYR A 21 -11.61 3.50 -14.89
N VAL A 22 -10.94 2.81 -13.95
CA VAL A 22 -9.63 3.26 -13.44
C VAL A 22 -8.51 2.98 -14.44
N PHE A 23 -8.46 1.79 -15.04
CA PHE A 23 -7.27 1.35 -15.78
C PHE A 23 -7.43 1.36 -17.29
N LEU A 24 -8.63 1.22 -17.83
CA LEU A 24 -8.87 1.26 -19.28
C LEU A 24 -9.35 2.64 -19.73
N ASP A 25 -10.28 3.23 -19.01
CA ASP A 25 -10.83 4.54 -19.30
C ASP A 25 -10.02 5.68 -18.65
N ALA A 26 -9.00 5.36 -17.83
CA ALA A 26 -8.12 6.27 -17.10
C ALA A 26 -8.87 7.34 -16.27
N LEU A 27 -10.03 7.00 -15.71
CA LEU A 27 -10.82 7.91 -14.90
C LEU A 27 -10.26 7.96 -13.48
N LEU A 28 -9.90 9.14 -13.03
CA LEU A 28 -9.49 9.39 -11.65
C LEU A 28 -10.74 9.71 -10.80
N GLY A 29 -10.86 9.06 -9.65
CA GLY A 29 -11.82 9.46 -8.63
C GLY A 29 -11.39 10.78 -7.97
N PRO A 30 -12.34 11.61 -7.48
CA PRO A 30 -12.00 12.79 -6.70
C PRO A 30 -11.21 12.39 -5.45
N SER A 31 -10.10 13.05 -5.19
CA SER A 31 -9.32 12.93 -3.97
C SER A 31 -9.52 14.17 -3.08
N THR A 32 -9.59 13.97 -1.77
CA THR A 32 -9.63 15.08 -0.84
C THR A 32 -8.23 15.64 -0.61
N TYR A 33 -8.13 16.87 -0.12
CA TYR A 33 -6.85 17.48 0.25
C TYR A 33 -6.10 16.65 1.30
N GLU A 34 -6.82 16.12 2.30
CA GLU A 34 -6.24 15.25 3.33
C GLU A 34 -5.68 13.94 2.76
N GLN A 35 -6.39 13.32 1.80
CA GLN A 35 -5.88 12.15 1.09
C GLN A 35 -4.60 12.46 0.32
N HIS A 36 -4.53 13.64 -0.29
CA HIS A 36 -3.33 14.08 -1.00
C HIS A 36 -2.15 14.24 -0.04
N LEU A 37 -2.32 14.91 1.11
CA LEU A 37 -1.28 15.07 2.13
C LEU A 37 -0.80 13.73 2.68
N THR A 38 -1.73 12.80 2.97
CA THR A 38 -1.39 11.46 3.46
C THR A 38 -0.57 10.68 2.43
N THR A 39 -0.96 10.74 1.15
CA THR A 39 -0.24 10.10 0.06
C THR A 39 1.16 10.71 -0.12
N GLN A 40 1.26 12.04 -0.05
CA GLN A 40 2.54 12.75 -0.15
C GLN A 40 3.49 12.35 0.98
N TRP A 41 3.01 12.31 2.22
CA TRP A 41 3.81 11.87 3.37
C TRP A 41 4.31 10.43 3.18
N GLY A 42 3.42 9.54 2.73
CA GLY A 42 3.75 8.15 2.40
C GLY A 42 4.87 8.06 1.36
N SER A 43 4.71 8.75 0.24
CA SER A 43 5.72 8.76 -0.84
C SER A 43 7.08 9.31 -0.37
N GLN A 44 7.08 10.32 0.48
CA GLN A 44 8.31 10.89 1.06
C GLN A 44 8.99 9.90 2.01
N PHE A 45 8.22 9.14 2.82
CA PHE A 45 8.79 8.12 3.71
C PHE A 45 9.41 6.96 2.92
N HIS A 46 8.75 6.46 1.86
CA HIS A 46 9.32 5.45 0.99
C HIS A 46 10.62 5.94 0.33
N LEU A 47 10.66 7.19 -0.14
CA LEU A 47 11.86 7.80 -0.68
C LEU A 47 12.99 7.89 0.36
N LEU A 48 12.66 8.25 1.61
CA LEU A 48 13.61 8.28 2.72
C LEU A 48 14.24 6.91 2.96
N MET A 49 13.41 5.85 3.03
CA MET A 49 13.88 4.47 3.21
C MET A 49 14.72 3.98 2.03
N GLN A 50 14.36 4.38 0.81
CA GLN A 50 15.15 4.09 -0.39
C GLN A 50 16.51 4.79 -0.35
N GLN A 51 16.56 6.06 0.03
CA GLN A 51 17.83 6.79 0.19
C GLN A 51 18.72 6.14 1.27
N GLN A 52 18.13 5.74 2.40
CA GLN A 52 18.83 4.99 3.44
C GLN A 52 19.43 3.69 2.89
N ALA A 53 18.65 2.95 2.08
CA ALA A 53 19.10 1.70 1.47
C ALA A 53 20.20 1.90 0.40
N LEU A 54 20.33 3.08 -0.14
CA LEU A 54 21.35 3.46 -1.14
C LEU A 54 22.54 4.19 -0.53
N ASP A 55 22.63 4.29 0.81
CA ASP A 55 23.64 5.07 1.54
C ASP A 55 23.72 6.54 1.08
N LEU A 56 22.55 7.13 0.76
CA LEU A 56 22.45 8.53 0.36
C LEU A 56 22.11 9.41 1.58
N PRO A 57 22.51 10.70 1.57
CA PRO A 57 22.19 11.61 2.67
C PRO A 57 20.68 11.78 2.86
N VAL A 58 20.16 11.36 4.01
CA VAL A 58 18.72 11.48 4.35
C VAL A 58 18.40 12.77 5.11
N GLY A 59 19.41 13.55 5.50
CA GLY A 59 19.28 14.72 6.37
C GLY A 59 18.37 15.83 5.85
N VAL A 60 18.24 16.00 4.53
CA VAL A 60 17.37 17.04 3.93
C VAL A 60 15.89 16.67 4.11
N LEU A 61 15.50 15.44 3.87
CA LEU A 61 14.10 15.00 4.03
C LEU A 61 13.68 14.94 5.50
N SER A 62 14.58 14.50 6.37
CA SER A 62 14.31 14.41 7.81
C SER A 62 14.22 15.78 8.46
N GLN A 63 14.96 16.81 8.02
CA GLN A 63 14.91 18.17 8.57
C GLN A 63 13.64 18.92 8.20
N VAL A 64 13.00 18.59 7.07
CA VAL A 64 11.78 19.28 6.60
C VAL A 64 10.53 18.83 7.37
N ASN A 65 10.54 17.61 7.94
CA ASN A 65 9.37 17.05 8.61
C ASN A 65 9.79 16.30 9.89
N THR A 66 9.59 16.94 11.05
CA THR A 66 9.93 16.37 12.37
C THR A 66 9.18 15.07 12.67
N GLY A 67 7.92 14.93 12.22
CA GLY A 67 7.14 13.69 12.37
C GLY A 67 7.77 12.51 11.61
N MET A 68 8.35 12.78 10.44
CA MET A 68 9.06 11.78 9.65
C MET A 68 10.35 11.32 10.30
N SER A 69 11.13 12.25 10.86
CA SER A 69 12.36 11.93 11.62
C SER A 69 12.06 11.10 12.86
N ASN A 70 10.99 11.44 13.59
CA ASN A 70 10.55 10.69 14.75
C ASN A 70 10.10 9.26 14.36
N SER A 71 9.39 9.13 13.25
CA SER A 71 8.95 7.84 12.72
C SER A 71 10.13 6.97 12.30
N LEU A 72 11.15 7.54 11.64
CA LEU A 72 12.37 6.83 11.29
C LEU A 72 13.12 6.36 12.53
N ALA A 73 13.41 7.25 13.48
CA ALA A 73 14.12 6.90 14.71
C ALA A 73 13.37 5.84 15.55
N ALA A 74 12.03 5.91 15.57
CA ALA A 74 11.22 4.90 16.22
C ALA A 74 11.29 3.54 15.49
N LEU A 75 11.32 3.53 14.15
CA LEU A 75 11.48 2.32 13.36
C LEU A 75 12.89 1.71 13.55
N GLU A 76 13.95 2.52 13.55
CA GLU A 76 15.32 2.06 13.84
C GLU A 76 15.42 1.35 15.18
N LYS A 77 14.76 1.89 16.19
CA LYS A 77 14.70 1.27 17.53
C LYS A 77 13.85 0.00 17.57
N ALA A 78 12.74 -0.05 16.83
CA ALA A 78 11.79 -1.17 16.85
C ALA A 78 12.22 -2.33 15.94
N ALA A 79 12.97 -2.06 14.89
CA ALA A 79 13.37 -3.00 13.84
C ALA A 79 14.87 -2.91 13.49
N PRO A 80 15.79 -3.03 14.47
CA PRO A 80 17.23 -2.90 14.20
C PRO A 80 17.72 -3.92 13.16
N GLU A 81 17.07 -5.07 13.05
CA GLU A 81 17.38 -6.08 12.06
C GLU A 81 17.17 -5.59 10.62
N VAL A 82 16.17 -4.74 10.38
CA VAL A 82 15.93 -4.16 9.04
C VAL A 82 17.11 -3.30 8.63
N PHE A 83 17.60 -2.46 9.53
CA PHE A 83 18.72 -1.55 9.27
C PHE A 83 20.04 -2.30 9.13
N SER A 84 20.19 -3.49 9.74
CA SER A 84 21.37 -4.34 9.52
C SER A 84 21.45 -4.92 8.10
N TYR A 85 20.36 -4.91 7.33
CA TYR A 85 20.33 -5.32 5.93
C TYR A 85 20.60 -4.17 4.96
N LEU A 86 20.63 -2.94 5.46
CA LEU A 86 20.95 -1.75 4.68
C LEU A 86 22.47 -1.52 4.75
N PRO A 87 23.10 -0.87 3.75
CA PRO A 87 24.50 -0.50 3.81
C PRO A 87 24.78 0.33 5.07
N GLU A 88 25.84 0.00 5.79
CA GLU A 88 26.30 0.87 6.87
C GLU A 88 26.78 2.18 6.26
N SER A 89 26.21 3.31 6.69
CA SER A 89 26.78 4.62 6.44
C SER A 89 28.20 4.60 6.99
N GLN A 90 29.19 4.59 6.14
CA GLN A 90 30.59 4.62 6.53
C GLN A 90 30.87 5.97 7.21
N VAL A 91 30.59 6.04 8.51
CA VAL A 91 31.20 7.05 9.36
C VAL A 91 32.67 6.67 9.49
N PRO A 92 33.62 7.45 8.95
CA PRO A 92 35.04 7.10 8.98
C PRO A 92 35.61 7.35 10.38
N ASN A 93 35.15 6.65 11.39
CA ASN A 93 35.80 6.61 12.72
C ASN A 93 35.08 5.62 13.67
N SER A 94 35.28 4.32 13.48
CA SER A 94 35.38 3.42 14.62
C SER A 94 36.11 2.15 14.19
N GLN A 95 37.28 1.95 14.71
CA GLN A 95 37.99 0.68 14.73
C GLN A 95 37.20 -0.29 15.62
N THR A 96 36.14 -0.84 15.10
CA THR A 96 35.41 -1.94 15.74
C THR A 96 35.55 -3.13 14.81
N GLU A 97 36.21 -4.18 15.27
CA GLU A 97 36.34 -5.47 14.60
C GLU A 97 34.95 -5.94 14.14
N PRO A 98 34.80 -6.49 12.91
CA PRO A 98 33.51 -7.00 12.43
C PRO A 98 33.09 -8.17 13.32
N SER A 99 32.08 -7.96 14.15
CA SER A 99 31.45 -9.04 14.93
C SER A 99 30.68 -9.97 13.98
N SER A 100 31.31 -11.08 13.63
CA SER A 100 30.89 -12.14 12.72
C SER A 100 29.73 -12.99 13.25
N GLN A 101 28.58 -12.39 13.57
CA GLN A 101 27.41 -13.13 14.08
C GLN A 101 26.10 -12.94 13.27
N HIS A 102 26.11 -12.25 12.15
CA HIS A 102 24.93 -12.20 11.27
C HIS A 102 25.14 -13.17 10.11
N GLY A 103 24.19 -14.10 9.93
CA GLY A 103 24.16 -14.99 8.77
C GLY A 103 24.31 -14.15 7.49
N SER A 104 25.22 -14.55 6.59
CA SER A 104 25.58 -13.75 5.42
C SER A 104 24.33 -13.45 4.56
N VAL A 105 23.85 -12.22 4.61
CA VAL A 105 22.85 -11.72 3.65
C VAL A 105 23.52 -11.73 2.27
N SER A 106 22.94 -12.45 1.32
CA SER A 106 23.49 -12.55 -0.04
C SER A 106 22.96 -11.44 -0.96
N PHE A 107 21.80 -10.89 -0.63
CA PHE A 107 21.15 -9.88 -1.44
C PHE A 107 20.22 -9.04 -0.56
N SER A 108 20.31 -7.71 -0.71
CA SER A 108 19.41 -6.73 -0.15
C SER A 108 19.22 -5.60 -1.16
N GLN A 109 17.96 -5.29 -1.49
CA GLN A 109 17.65 -4.20 -2.43
C GLN A 109 16.31 -3.56 -2.12
N SER A 110 16.31 -2.22 -2.02
CA SER A 110 15.10 -1.40 -1.95
C SER A 110 14.49 -1.18 -3.33
N GLU A 111 13.17 -0.97 -3.37
CA GLU A 111 12.38 -0.75 -4.58
C GLU A 111 12.64 -1.84 -5.64
N HIS A 112 12.82 -3.08 -5.17
CA HIS A 112 13.18 -4.20 -6.03
C HIS A 112 11.98 -4.66 -6.86
N ARG A 113 12.06 -4.45 -8.19
CA ARG A 113 11.03 -4.87 -9.12
C ARG A 113 11.21 -6.31 -9.56
N ARG A 114 10.12 -7.07 -9.53
CA ARG A 114 10.02 -8.39 -10.19
C ARG A 114 8.82 -8.47 -11.11
N THR A 115 8.97 -9.27 -12.15
CA THR A 115 7.90 -9.53 -13.13
C THR A 115 7.81 -11.02 -13.41
N LEU A 116 6.59 -11.48 -13.64
CA LEU A 116 6.30 -12.87 -13.98
C LEU A 116 5.28 -12.91 -15.11
N GLU A 117 5.59 -13.62 -16.18
CA GLU A 117 4.61 -13.90 -17.22
C GLU A 117 3.58 -14.92 -16.72
N PHE A 118 2.29 -14.58 -16.85
CA PHE A 118 1.20 -15.42 -16.37
C PHE A 118 -0.05 -15.24 -17.25
N ASN A 119 -0.47 -16.31 -17.96
CA ASN A 119 -1.67 -16.33 -18.81
C ASN A 119 -1.79 -15.15 -19.79
N GLY A 120 -0.68 -14.75 -20.43
CA GLY A 120 -0.69 -13.64 -21.40
C GLY A 120 -0.60 -12.25 -20.77
N PHE A 121 -0.47 -12.14 -19.44
CA PHE A 121 -0.25 -10.92 -18.69
C PHE A 121 1.14 -10.88 -18.06
N LEU A 122 1.60 -9.69 -17.68
CA LEU A 122 2.84 -9.50 -16.96
C LEU A 122 2.53 -9.08 -15.52
N LEU A 123 2.53 -10.05 -14.59
CA LEU A 123 2.41 -9.74 -13.17
C LEU A 123 3.62 -8.92 -12.73
N THR A 124 3.39 -7.77 -12.11
CA THR A 124 4.44 -6.84 -11.71
C THR A 124 4.30 -6.48 -10.24
N VAL A 125 5.41 -6.61 -9.51
CA VAL A 125 5.52 -6.22 -8.10
C VAL A 125 6.75 -5.33 -7.91
N VAL A 126 6.69 -4.47 -6.91
CA VAL A 126 7.82 -3.67 -6.42
C VAL A 126 7.85 -3.83 -4.91
N TYR A 127 8.93 -4.42 -4.40
CA TYR A 127 9.13 -4.62 -2.97
C TYR A 127 9.85 -3.39 -2.40
N ASP A 128 9.33 -2.81 -1.32
CA ASP A 128 9.99 -1.67 -0.68
C ASP A 128 11.40 -2.05 -0.22
N LEU A 129 11.55 -3.29 0.33
CA LEU A 129 12.84 -3.91 0.58
C LEU A 129 12.72 -5.43 0.42
N LEU A 130 13.57 -6.03 -0.39
CA LEU A 130 13.74 -7.48 -0.51
C LEU A 130 15.10 -7.88 0.06
N VAL A 131 15.10 -8.85 0.96
CA VAL A 131 16.31 -9.46 1.54
C VAL A 131 16.29 -10.95 1.28
N THR A 132 17.42 -11.51 0.82
CA THR A 132 17.59 -12.97 0.71
C THR A 132 18.89 -13.43 1.36
N SER A 133 18.86 -14.61 1.99
CA SER A 133 20.03 -15.25 2.60
C SER A 133 19.99 -16.77 2.42
N PRO A 134 21.04 -17.38 1.89
CA PRO A 134 21.10 -18.85 1.72
C PRO A 134 21.03 -19.60 3.05
N SER A 135 21.62 -19.05 4.11
CA SER A 135 21.68 -19.63 5.45
C SER A 135 20.43 -19.38 6.30
N GLY A 136 19.51 -18.51 5.82
CA GLY A 136 18.34 -18.05 6.56
C GLY A 136 18.54 -16.67 7.19
N ILE A 137 17.42 -15.93 7.34
CA ILE A 137 17.38 -14.55 7.80
C ILE A 137 17.13 -14.47 9.32
N SER A 138 16.59 -15.56 9.91
CA SER A 138 16.25 -15.63 11.34
C SER A 138 17.21 -16.53 12.10
N ASN A 139 17.73 -16.04 13.22
CA ASN A 139 18.54 -16.83 14.16
C ASN A 139 17.72 -17.82 15.02
N GLN A 140 16.40 -17.91 14.81
CA GLN A 140 15.59 -18.90 15.54
C GLN A 140 15.67 -20.25 14.82
N PRO A 141 15.89 -21.35 15.56
CA PRO A 141 15.86 -22.68 15.01
C PRO A 141 14.42 -23.00 14.59
N CYS A 142 14.18 -22.93 13.29
CA CYS A 142 12.91 -23.29 12.66
C CYS A 142 13.17 -24.47 11.72
N GLU A 143 12.19 -25.35 11.59
CA GLU A 143 12.23 -26.49 10.67
C GLU A 143 12.43 -26.02 9.22
N HIS A 144 11.95 -24.83 8.88
CA HIS A 144 12.16 -24.16 7.60
C HIS A 144 12.64 -22.71 7.84
N PRO A 145 13.96 -22.44 7.74
CA PRO A 145 14.49 -21.09 7.90
C PRO A 145 13.98 -20.19 6.78
N ILE A 146 13.54 -18.99 7.13
CA ILE A 146 13.15 -17.98 6.14
C ILE A 146 14.42 -17.53 5.40
N LYS A 147 14.42 -17.68 4.08
CA LYS A 147 15.51 -17.32 3.19
C LYS A 147 15.20 -16.10 2.33
N GLY A 148 13.90 -15.81 2.13
CA GLY A 148 13.41 -14.62 1.40
C GLY A 148 12.46 -13.82 2.28
N GLN A 149 12.79 -12.56 2.58
CA GLN A 149 11.98 -11.67 3.39
C GLN A 149 11.65 -10.41 2.59
N ILE A 150 10.35 -10.12 2.48
CA ILE A 150 9.83 -8.88 1.93
C ILE A 150 9.47 -7.97 3.10
N PHE A 151 9.91 -6.71 3.05
CA PHE A 151 9.43 -5.65 3.92
C PHE A 151 8.65 -4.64 3.11
N ASP A 152 7.59 -4.08 3.72
CA ASP A 152 6.71 -3.09 3.13
C ASP A 152 6.32 -2.05 4.20
N TRP A 153 6.51 -0.78 3.87
CA TRP A 153 6.29 0.34 4.76
C TRP A 153 4.86 0.86 4.63
N LYS A 154 4.09 0.78 5.69
CA LYS A 154 2.72 1.29 5.75
C LYS A 154 2.68 2.58 6.57
N THR A 155 2.15 3.61 5.94
CA THR A 155 2.09 4.96 6.51
C THR A 155 0.70 5.30 7.06
N HIS A 156 -0.13 4.29 7.29
CA HIS A 156 -1.43 4.46 7.95
C HIS A 156 -1.23 4.63 9.46
N GLN A 157 -1.98 5.51 10.07
CA GLN A 157 -1.97 5.70 11.53
C GLN A 157 -2.50 4.46 12.27
N HIS A 158 -3.51 3.77 11.69
CA HIS A 158 -4.13 2.61 12.29
C HIS A 158 -3.94 1.39 11.41
N PRO A 159 -3.26 0.35 11.90
CA PRO A 159 -3.13 -0.90 11.16
C PRO A 159 -4.49 -1.52 10.84
N PRO A 160 -4.73 -1.95 9.60
CA PRO A 160 -5.91 -2.76 9.29
C PRO A 160 -5.87 -4.09 10.06
N LYS A 161 -7.01 -4.79 10.13
CA LYS A 161 -7.03 -6.12 10.73
C LYS A 161 -6.09 -7.06 9.98
N ARG A 162 -5.32 -7.86 10.74
CA ARG A 162 -4.33 -8.81 10.20
C ARG A 162 -4.92 -9.74 9.14
N GLU A 163 -6.15 -10.24 9.37
CA GLU A 163 -6.83 -11.18 8.48
C GLU A 163 -7.19 -10.55 7.12
N TRP A 164 -7.39 -9.23 7.09
CA TRP A 164 -7.64 -8.50 5.85
C TRP A 164 -6.37 -8.37 5.03
N LEU A 165 -5.27 -7.98 5.66
CA LEU A 165 -3.96 -7.89 5.00
C LEU A 165 -3.51 -9.24 4.44
N GLN A 166 -3.74 -10.33 5.17
CA GLN A 166 -3.39 -11.67 4.70
C GLN A 166 -4.13 -12.06 3.40
N LYS A 167 -5.36 -11.56 3.22
CA LYS A 167 -6.19 -11.81 2.03
C LYS A 167 -5.99 -10.77 0.94
N ASP A 168 -5.31 -9.67 1.24
CA ASP A 168 -5.07 -8.59 0.29
C ASP A 168 -4.23 -9.07 -0.90
N TRP A 169 -4.52 -8.55 -2.09
CA TRP A 169 -3.79 -8.89 -3.30
C TRP A 169 -2.32 -8.48 -3.24
N GLN A 170 -1.95 -7.46 -2.47
CA GLN A 170 -0.56 -7.09 -2.28
C GLN A 170 0.21 -8.22 -1.59
N THR A 171 -0.26 -8.70 -0.42
CA THR A 171 0.37 -9.81 0.30
C THR A 171 0.47 -11.06 -0.58
N ARG A 172 -0.64 -11.43 -1.20
CA ARG A 172 -0.74 -12.65 -2.01
C ARG A 172 0.13 -12.61 -3.26
N LEU A 173 0.07 -11.53 -4.02
CA LEU A 173 0.81 -11.37 -5.27
C LEU A 173 2.32 -11.25 -5.01
N TYR A 174 2.71 -10.51 -3.98
CA TYR A 174 4.12 -10.29 -3.65
C TYR A 174 4.81 -11.60 -3.27
N LEU A 175 4.20 -12.39 -2.40
CA LEU A 175 4.70 -13.70 -2.00
C LEU A 175 4.70 -14.69 -3.18
N TYR A 176 3.64 -14.68 -4.00
CA TYR A 176 3.52 -15.53 -5.16
C TYR A 176 4.62 -15.26 -6.21
N VAL A 177 4.81 -14.00 -6.60
CA VAL A 177 5.82 -13.62 -7.59
C VAL A 177 7.24 -13.89 -7.08
N LEU A 178 7.53 -13.65 -5.78
CA LEU A 178 8.84 -14.00 -5.22
C LEU A 178 9.10 -15.49 -5.31
N CYS A 179 8.11 -16.33 -4.97
CA CYS A 179 8.24 -17.77 -5.06
C CYS A 179 8.48 -18.24 -6.51
N GLU A 180 7.67 -17.79 -7.45
CA GLU A 180 7.76 -18.21 -8.86
C GLU A 180 9.00 -17.69 -9.60
N THR A 181 9.67 -16.66 -9.06
CA THR A 181 10.84 -16.03 -9.68
C THR A 181 12.15 -16.26 -8.91
N SER A 182 12.14 -17.21 -7.97
CA SER A 182 13.32 -17.63 -7.20
C SER A 182 13.31 -19.15 -6.98
N ASP A 183 14.42 -19.69 -6.48
CA ASP A 183 14.53 -21.11 -6.10
C ASP A 183 14.02 -21.39 -4.67
N LEU A 184 13.24 -20.46 -4.07
CA LEU A 184 12.74 -20.58 -2.71
C LEU A 184 11.37 -21.28 -2.70
N SER A 185 11.19 -22.22 -1.77
CA SER A 185 9.86 -22.79 -1.50
C SER A 185 8.97 -21.78 -0.76
N PRO A 186 7.64 -21.90 -0.81
CA PRO A 186 6.74 -21.00 -0.08
C PRO A 186 7.09 -20.87 1.40
N GLU A 187 7.45 -21.98 2.07
CA GLU A 187 7.75 -22.02 3.50
C GLU A 187 9.05 -21.27 3.86
N GLN A 188 9.90 -20.99 2.87
CA GLN A 188 11.13 -20.21 3.02
C GLN A 188 10.95 -18.72 2.80
N ILE A 189 9.71 -18.28 2.51
CA ILE A 189 9.40 -16.89 2.18
C ILE A 189 8.47 -16.31 3.25
N ALA A 190 8.72 -15.04 3.61
CA ALA A 190 7.83 -14.28 4.49
C ALA A 190 7.71 -12.82 4.02
N MET A 191 6.65 -12.15 4.45
CA MET A 191 6.43 -10.73 4.25
C MET A 191 6.10 -10.05 5.56
N THR A 192 6.69 -8.90 5.83
CA THR A 192 6.43 -8.08 7.00
C THR A 192 5.98 -6.69 6.57
N TYR A 193 4.79 -6.30 7.05
CA TYR A 193 4.34 -4.91 7.01
C TYR A 193 4.81 -4.20 8.27
N TRP A 194 5.46 -3.05 8.13
CA TRP A 194 5.77 -2.14 9.19
C TRP A 194 4.87 -0.91 9.11
N PHE A 195 4.10 -0.64 10.15
CA PHE A 195 3.28 0.57 10.30
C PHE A 195 4.13 1.61 11.01
N VAL A 196 4.67 2.53 10.21
CA VAL A 196 5.80 3.38 10.62
C VAL A 196 5.37 4.74 11.16
N ARG A 197 4.13 5.18 10.92
CA ARG A 197 3.66 6.50 11.33
C ARG A 197 3.39 6.53 12.82
N VAL A 198 4.25 7.24 13.56
CA VAL A 198 4.18 7.42 15.01
C VAL A 198 3.65 8.82 15.30
N GLY A 199 2.56 8.89 16.08
CA GLY A 199 2.11 10.07 16.81
C GLY A 199 2.21 11.43 16.16
N ASP A 200 1.61 11.66 14.98
CA ASP A 200 1.25 13.01 14.57
C ASP A 200 -0.02 13.40 15.34
N GLN A 201 0.14 14.07 16.47
CA GLN A 201 -0.91 15.00 16.86
C GLN A 201 -1.04 15.99 15.68
N PRO A 202 -2.23 16.17 15.06
CA PRO A 202 -2.40 17.27 14.15
C PRO A 202 -1.98 18.52 14.93
N ASP A 203 -1.21 19.42 14.31
CA ASP A 203 -0.99 20.78 14.79
C ASP A 203 -2.36 21.47 14.86
N THR A 204 -3.15 21.10 15.84
CA THR A 204 -4.36 21.81 16.20
C THR A 204 -3.88 23.05 16.93
N PRO A 205 -4.12 24.27 16.39
CA PRO A 205 -3.85 25.47 17.16
C PRO A 205 -4.60 25.34 18.48
N LEU A 206 -3.90 25.55 19.58
CA LEU A 206 -4.42 25.51 20.95
C LEU A 206 -5.67 26.40 21.05
N ILE A 207 -6.84 25.85 20.80
CA ILE A 207 -8.09 26.37 21.32
C ILE A 207 -8.19 25.73 22.70
N GLU A 208 -7.94 26.54 23.73
CA GLU A 208 -8.17 26.17 25.12
C GLU A 208 -9.63 25.70 25.26
N THR A 209 -9.88 24.41 25.22
CA THR A 209 -11.16 23.83 25.62
C THR A 209 -11.03 23.34 27.06
N VAL A 210 -11.86 23.94 27.90
CA VAL A 210 -12.13 23.62 29.31
C VAL A 210 -12.29 22.10 29.51
N PRO A 211 -11.69 21.51 30.58
CA PRO A 211 -11.81 20.07 30.85
C PRO A 211 -13.24 19.71 31.22
N LEU A 212 -13.90 18.89 30.42
CA LEU A 212 -15.10 18.17 30.84
C LEU A 212 -14.66 16.80 31.37
N GLU A 213 -14.81 16.60 32.66
CA GLU A 213 -14.59 15.30 33.29
C GLU A 213 -15.54 14.26 32.71
N THR A 214 -15.01 13.26 32.02
CA THR A 214 -15.74 12.04 31.68
C THR A 214 -14.90 10.83 32.02
N SER A 215 -15.30 10.19 33.10
CA SER A 215 -14.78 8.95 33.64
C SER A 215 -15.02 7.75 32.69
N GLN A 216 -13.98 6.91 32.56
CA GLN A 216 -14.03 5.48 32.32
C GLN A 216 -14.74 4.97 31.07
N ILE A 217 -13.96 4.78 29.98
CA ILE A 217 -13.94 3.54 29.20
C ILE A 217 -12.49 3.35 28.72
N SER A 218 -11.73 2.52 29.43
CA SER A 218 -10.38 2.10 29.06
C SER A 218 -10.52 0.85 28.18
N GLU A 219 -10.92 1.01 26.92
CA GLU A 219 -10.58 0.02 25.90
C GLU A 219 -9.13 0.29 25.48
N LEU A 220 -8.31 -0.77 25.50
CA LEU A 220 -6.90 -0.76 25.12
C LEU A 220 -6.76 -0.16 23.70
N GLN A 221 -6.53 1.13 23.62
CA GLN A 221 -6.09 1.75 22.37
C GLN A 221 -4.65 1.28 22.14
N PRO A 222 -4.31 0.80 20.92
CA PRO A 222 -2.93 0.47 20.60
C PRO A 222 -2.05 1.70 20.84
N ASP A 223 -0.92 1.48 21.47
CA ASP A 223 0.08 2.53 21.71
C ASP A 223 0.59 3.06 20.37
N LEU A 224 0.07 4.21 19.94
CA LEU A 224 0.42 4.88 18.69
C LEU A 224 1.80 5.57 18.78
N SER A 225 2.49 5.43 19.92
CA SER A 225 3.83 6.01 20.12
C SER A 225 4.95 5.18 19.51
N GLN A 226 4.67 3.94 19.07
CA GLN A 226 5.68 3.03 18.52
C GLN A 226 5.20 2.38 17.20
N PRO A 227 6.13 2.12 16.26
CA PRO A 227 5.84 1.32 15.09
C PRO A 227 5.36 -0.08 15.47
N SER A 228 4.42 -0.60 14.70
CA SER A 228 3.94 -1.96 14.85
C SER A 228 4.14 -2.76 13.57
N CYS A 229 4.19 -4.10 13.67
CA CYS A 229 4.37 -4.93 12.49
C CYS A 229 3.43 -6.13 12.45
N TYR A 230 3.15 -6.58 11.23
CA TYR A 230 2.53 -7.87 10.95
C TYR A 230 3.42 -8.68 10.04
N ARG A 231 3.87 -9.82 10.51
CA ARG A 231 4.61 -10.78 9.72
C ARG A 231 3.69 -11.89 9.20
N PHE A 232 3.78 -12.17 7.91
CA PHE A 232 3.04 -13.23 7.22
C PHE A 232 4.02 -14.26 6.70
N SER A 233 3.92 -15.49 7.21
CA SER A 233 4.55 -16.67 6.62
C SER A 233 3.74 -17.13 5.42
N TYR A 234 4.38 -17.85 4.50
CA TYR A 234 3.75 -18.35 3.29
C TYR A 234 3.75 -19.87 3.29
N THR A 235 2.76 -20.48 2.66
CA THR A 235 2.60 -21.93 2.60
C THR A 235 2.26 -22.38 1.19
N MET A 236 2.54 -23.65 0.85
CA MET A 236 2.15 -24.24 -0.43
C MET A 236 0.64 -24.13 -0.69
N THR A 237 -0.19 -24.31 0.34
CA THR A 237 -1.65 -24.17 0.21
C THR A 237 -2.05 -22.74 -0.21
N GLN A 238 -1.45 -21.71 0.39
CA GLN A 238 -1.70 -20.31 0.02
C GLN A 238 -1.18 -20.00 -1.38
N HIS A 239 -0.06 -20.61 -1.77
CA HIS A 239 0.53 -20.49 -3.09
C HIS A 239 -0.41 -21.02 -4.17
N GLU A 240 -0.92 -22.25 -4.02
CA GLU A 240 -1.86 -22.87 -4.98
C GLU A 240 -3.21 -22.14 -5.01
N GLN A 241 -3.69 -21.66 -3.87
CA GLN A 241 -4.91 -20.83 -3.84
C GLN A 241 -4.72 -19.53 -4.64
N THR A 242 -3.56 -18.87 -4.45
CA THR A 242 -3.24 -17.64 -5.19
C THR A 242 -3.13 -17.90 -6.69
N ARG A 243 -2.47 -19.00 -7.08
CA ARG A 243 -2.37 -19.43 -8.48
C ARG A 243 -3.76 -19.67 -9.10
N THR A 244 -4.65 -20.32 -8.38
CA THR A 244 -6.02 -20.60 -8.83
C THR A 244 -6.82 -19.32 -9.03
N ASP A 245 -6.74 -18.38 -8.07
CA ASP A 245 -7.44 -17.10 -8.16
C ASP A 245 -6.87 -16.21 -9.27
N LEU A 246 -5.54 -16.21 -9.47
CA LEU A 246 -4.90 -15.52 -10.59
C LEU A 246 -5.37 -16.06 -11.93
N ARG A 247 -5.45 -17.40 -12.09
CA ARG A 247 -5.98 -18.01 -13.33
C ARG A 247 -7.41 -17.58 -13.58
N ARG A 248 -8.26 -17.61 -12.57
CA ARG A 248 -9.66 -17.17 -12.67
C ARG A 248 -9.74 -15.69 -13.09
N LEU A 249 -9.02 -14.79 -12.42
CA LEU A 249 -9.08 -13.36 -12.72
C LEU A 249 -8.52 -13.00 -14.08
N THR A 250 -7.39 -13.60 -14.47
CA THR A 250 -6.79 -13.35 -15.80
C THR A 250 -7.65 -13.88 -16.92
N HIS A 251 -8.28 -15.05 -16.75
CA HIS A 251 -9.24 -15.58 -17.71
C HIS A 251 -10.47 -14.68 -17.86
N CYS A 252 -11.11 -14.32 -16.75
CA CYS A 252 -12.23 -13.38 -16.78
C CYS A 252 -11.85 -12.03 -17.40
N LEU A 253 -10.64 -11.51 -17.12
CA LEU A 253 -10.18 -10.26 -17.72
C LEU A 253 -10.05 -10.39 -19.25
N THR A 254 -9.49 -11.48 -19.74
CA THR A 254 -9.38 -11.74 -21.19
C THR A 254 -10.76 -11.74 -21.84
N GLU A 255 -11.72 -12.48 -21.30
CA GLU A 255 -13.10 -12.51 -21.82
C GLU A 255 -13.77 -11.13 -21.82
N MET A 256 -13.61 -10.36 -20.72
CA MET A 256 -14.14 -8.99 -20.63
C MET A 256 -13.50 -8.04 -21.63
N MET A 257 -12.21 -8.18 -21.91
CA MET A 257 -11.51 -7.38 -22.90
C MET A 257 -11.96 -7.73 -24.34
N GLU A 258 -12.14 -9.00 -24.65
CA GLU A 258 -12.63 -9.46 -25.97
C GLU A 258 -14.07 -9.00 -26.24
N THR A 259 -14.93 -9.07 -25.23
CA THR A 259 -16.33 -8.68 -25.35
C THR A 259 -16.58 -7.20 -25.12
N SER A 260 -15.60 -6.48 -24.59
CA SER A 260 -15.72 -5.09 -24.09
C SER A 260 -16.82 -4.92 -23.04
N ASP A 261 -17.21 -6.00 -22.36
CA ASP A 261 -18.23 -6.00 -21.31
C ASP A 261 -17.62 -6.23 -19.92
N PHE A 262 -17.67 -5.19 -19.11
CA PHE A 262 -17.18 -5.19 -17.72
C PHE A 262 -18.39 -5.07 -16.77
N PRO A 263 -18.86 -6.16 -16.16
CA PRO A 263 -20.09 -6.14 -15.36
C PRO A 263 -19.90 -5.32 -14.07
N LYS A 264 -20.99 -4.69 -13.62
CA LYS A 264 -21.07 -4.07 -12.31
C LYS A 264 -21.19 -5.16 -11.25
N VAL A 265 -20.50 -5.02 -10.12
CA VAL A 265 -20.67 -5.92 -8.97
C VAL A 265 -22.08 -5.83 -8.40
N ASP A 266 -22.57 -6.93 -7.79
CA ASP A 266 -23.86 -6.92 -7.09
C ASP A 266 -23.87 -5.86 -5.97
N ILE A 267 -24.90 -5.01 -5.94
CA ILE A 267 -25.05 -3.93 -4.95
C ILE A 267 -25.09 -4.46 -3.51
N LYS A 268 -25.63 -5.69 -3.32
CA LYS A 268 -25.71 -6.35 -2.02
C LYS A 268 -24.35 -6.61 -1.38
N LYS A 269 -23.25 -6.58 -2.15
CA LYS A 269 -21.89 -6.70 -1.62
C LYS A 269 -21.39 -5.45 -0.89
N GLY A 270 -22.13 -4.32 -0.93
CA GLY A 270 -21.82 -3.09 -0.20
C GLY A 270 -20.62 -2.30 -0.73
N TYR A 271 -19.99 -2.71 -1.85
CA TYR A 271 -18.82 -2.00 -2.39
C TYR A 271 -19.18 -0.66 -3.05
N CYS A 272 -20.46 -0.47 -3.42
CA CYS A 272 -20.91 0.73 -4.13
C CYS A 272 -21.02 1.96 -3.25
N ASP A 273 -21.25 1.81 -1.94
CA ASP A 273 -21.53 2.91 -1.02
C ASP A 273 -20.36 3.90 -0.89
N ARG A 274 -19.14 3.41 -0.99
CA ARG A 274 -17.91 4.20 -0.94
C ARG A 274 -17.16 4.27 -2.27
N CYS A 275 -17.81 3.85 -3.36
CA CYS A 275 -17.21 3.85 -4.68
C CYS A 275 -17.25 5.27 -5.28
N PRO A 276 -16.13 5.84 -5.75
CA PRO A 276 -16.12 7.16 -6.36
C PRO A 276 -16.92 7.21 -7.67
N PHE A 277 -17.25 6.06 -8.26
CA PHE A 277 -18.02 5.94 -9.50
C PHE A 277 -19.49 5.53 -9.28
N ASN A 278 -19.99 5.58 -8.03
CA ASN A 278 -21.36 5.15 -7.72
C ASN A 278 -22.42 5.94 -8.51
N VAL A 279 -22.25 7.25 -8.68
CA VAL A 279 -23.13 8.10 -9.51
C VAL A 279 -23.08 7.68 -10.98
N ARG A 280 -21.89 7.43 -11.52
CA ARG A 280 -21.73 6.99 -12.93
C ARG A 280 -22.33 5.59 -13.17
N CYS A 281 -22.40 4.78 -12.12
CA CYS A 281 -23.01 3.45 -12.16
C CYS A 281 -24.52 3.44 -11.86
N ASP A 282 -25.15 4.60 -11.59
CA ASP A 282 -26.57 4.71 -11.13
C ASP A 282 -26.81 3.90 -9.85
N ARG A 283 -25.86 3.95 -8.89
CA ARG A 283 -25.87 3.19 -7.63
C ARG A 283 -26.09 4.07 -6.39
N VAL A 284 -26.40 5.35 -6.58
CA VAL A 284 -26.73 6.26 -5.48
C VAL A 284 -28.16 5.95 -5.03
N ALA A 285 -28.35 5.62 -3.75
CA ALA A 285 -29.68 5.54 -3.19
C ALA A 285 -30.32 6.93 -3.23
N SER A 286 -31.52 7.04 -3.76
CA SER A 286 -32.29 8.30 -3.89
C SER A 286 -32.46 9.04 -2.57
N SER A 287 -32.20 8.39 -1.42
CA SER A 287 -32.27 8.98 -0.08
C SER A 287 -31.04 9.79 0.34
N GLN A 288 -29.92 9.76 -0.43
CA GLN A 288 -28.71 10.54 -0.10
C GLN A 288 -28.59 11.86 -0.88
N ILE A 289 -29.49 12.13 -1.80
CA ILE A 289 -29.63 13.45 -2.40
C ILE A 289 -30.49 14.28 -1.44
N ARG A 290 -29.95 14.66 -0.28
CA ARG A 290 -30.52 15.78 0.49
C ARG A 290 -30.13 17.06 -0.22
N PRO A 291 -31.03 17.87 -0.71
CA PRO A 291 -30.73 19.25 -1.05
C PRO A 291 -30.53 19.99 0.29
N GLU A 292 -29.30 20.13 0.75
CA GLU A 292 -29.02 21.14 1.77
C GLU A 292 -29.24 22.52 1.12
N GLY A 293 -30.29 23.15 1.55
CA GLY A 293 -30.57 24.56 1.64
C GLY A 293 -30.15 25.47 0.47
N ASN A 294 -31.01 25.65 -0.44
CA ASN A 294 -31.46 26.86 -1.16
C ASN A 294 -31.99 26.42 -2.52
N GLY A 295 -33.27 26.66 -2.73
CA GLY A 295 -34.11 26.29 -3.87
C GLY A 295 -33.58 26.51 -5.29
N GLN A 296 -32.45 25.91 -5.63
CA GLN A 296 -31.97 25.86 -7.00
C GLN A 296 -32.27 24.46 -7.58
N ASP A 297 -33.08 24.47 -8.61
CA ASP A 297 -33.49 23.32 -9.41
C ASP A 297 -32.24 22.51 -9.87
N PRO A 298 -32.09 21.19 -9.56
CA PRO A 298 -30.98 20.37 -10.00
C PRO A 298 -30.73 20.40 -11.51
N ALA A 299 -31.75 20.61 -12.32
CA ALA A 299 -31.64 20.77 -13.78
C ALA A 299 -30.88 22.04 -14.16
N LYS A 300 -30.91 23.09 -13.34
CA LYS A 300 -30.13 24.32 -13.56
C LYS A 300 -28.68 24.16 -13.21
N ILE A 301 -28.35 23.37 -12.16
CA ILE A 301 -26.95 23.08 -11.77
C ILE A 301 -26.27 22.24 -12.86
N ILE A 302 -26.94 21.21 -13.37
CA ILE A 302 -26.41 20.36 -14.45
C ILE A 302 -26.19 21.18 -15.73
N LYS A 303 -27.06 22.14 -16.02
CA LYS A 303 -26.94 23.03 -17.19
C LYS A 303 -25.79 24.03 -17.01
N ALA A 304 -25.59 24.56 -15.79
CA ALA A 304 -24.49 25.47 -15.48
C ALA A 304 -23.12 24.76 -15.54
N VAL A 305 -23.01 23.53 -15.02
CA VAL A 305 -21.79 22.73 -15.11
C VAL A 305 -21.46 22.40 -16.57
N ARG A 306 -22.45 22.05 -17.39
CA ARG A 306 -22.24 21.83 -18.84
C ARG A 306 -21.83 23.09 -19.60
N GLN A 307 -22.25 24.27 -19.19
CA GLN A 307 -21.80 25.52 -19.79
C GLN A 307 -20.37 25.88 -19.38
N LEU A 308 -19.99 25.67 -18.12
CA LEU A 308 -18.61 25.92 -17.64
C LEU A 308 -17.57 25.00 -18.29
N THR A 309 -17.93 23.76 -18.66
CA THR A 309 -17.04 22.84 -19.39
C THR A 309 -16.95 23.11 -20.88
N ALA A 310 -17.86 23.91 -21.45
CA ALA A 310 -17.83 24.29 -22.86
C ALA A 310 -17.03 25.58 -23.13
N GLU A 311 -16.84 26.44 -22.11
CA GLU A 311 -16.15 27.75 -22.29
C GLU A 311 -14.67 27.74 -21.87
N THR A 312 -14.10 26.63 -21.42
CA THR A 312 -12.68 26.54 -21.02
C THR A 312 -11.80 25.74 -21.97
N VAL A 313 -12.18 25.63 -23.25
CA VAL A 313 -11.28 25.13 -24.29
C VAL A 313 -10.93 26.30 -25.19
N ASP A 314 -10.20 27.25 -24.67
CA ASP A 314 -9.43 28.18 -25.49
C ASP A 314 -7.97 27.74 -25.49
N GLU A 315 -7.46 27.65 -26.72
CA GLU A 315 -6.19 27.15 -27.17
C GLU A 315 -4.99 27.76 -26.41
N ILE A 316 -4.13 26.88 -25.89
CA ILE A 316 -2.75 27.25 -25.52
C ILE A 316 -1.91 27.10 -26.81
N PRO A 317 -1.32 28.15 -27.37
CA PRO A 317 -0.37 28.03 -28.49
C PRO A 317 0.95 27.44 -28.00
N PHE A 318 1.55 26.61 -28.87
CA PHE A 318 2.84 25.90 -28.73
C PHE A 318 4.01 26.80 -28.32
#